data_2907c7fc7362c6f7084e1273073008a3
#
_entry.id   2907c7fc7362c6f7084e1273073008a3
#
_cell.length_a   1.000
_cell.length_b   1.000
_cell.length_c   1.000
_cell.angle_alpha   90.00
_cell.angle_beta   90.00
_cell.angle_gamma   90.00
#
_symmetry.space_group_name_H-M   'P 1'
#
loop_
_entity.id
_entity.type
_entity.pdbx_description
1 polymer ?
#
loop_
_entity_poly.entity_id
_entity_poly.type
_entity_poly.pdbx_seq_one_letter_code
_entity_poly.pdbx_strand_id
1 'polypeptide(L)'
;MYFRGVKKRISMEKKILYIDMDNVLVNFQSGIDKLDEKTKVEYAGHLDDVPGIFALMDPMPVAVEAVHRLAEKYDLYILSTAPWNNPSAWRDKLNWVKKHFGDDKDSLFYKRLILSHHKNLCKGDYLIDDRPNKCGADQFVGEVIHFNSEKFPDWKSVVEYLMEKA
;
A
#
# COMPACT_ATOMS: atom_id res chain seq x y z
N MET A 1 5.42 29.56 -46.16
CA MET A 1 4.97 28.24 -45.66
C MET A 1 5.74 27.98 -44.37
N TYR A 2 5.13 28.28 -43.19
CA TYR A 2 5.80 28.17 -41.90
C TYR A 2 5.45 26.83 -41.25
N PHE A 3 6.42 25.93 -41.17
CA PHE A 3 6.30 24.73 -40.37
C PHE A 3 6.47 25.10 -38.88
N ARG A 4 5.36 25.16 -38.14
CA ARG A 4 5.38 25.17 -36.67
C ARG A 4 5.71 23.76 -36.20
N GLY A 5 6.96 23.55 -35.79
CA GLY A 5 7.39 22.36 -35.08
C GLY A 5 6.62 22.24 -33.76
N VAL A 6 5.68 21.32 -33.68
CA VAL A 6 5.05 20.90 -32.42
C VAL A 6 6.15 20.15 -31.64
N LYS A 7 6.78 20.80 -30.68
CA LYS A 7 7.58 20.11 -29.66
C LYS A 7 6.63 19.23 -28.87
N LYS A 8 6.54 17.95 -29.24
CA LYS A 8 5.90 16.92 -28.42
C LYS A 8 6.67 16.90 -27.11
N ARG A 9 6.11 17.45 -26.03
CA ARG A 9 6.61 17.24 -24.67
C ARG A 9 6.51 15.74 -24.44
N ILE A 10 7.63 15.02 -24.48
CA ILE A 10 7.72 13.64 -24.02
C ILE A 10 7.51 13.74 -22.50
N SER A 11 6.28 13.55 -22.02
CA SER A 11 6.06 13.32 -20.62
C SER A 11 6.70 11.96 -20.34
N MET A 12 7.78 11.93 -19.58
CA MET A 12 8.34 10.67 -19.10
C MET A 12 7.23 9.98 -18.31
N GLU A 13 6.91 8.75 -18.69
CA GLU A 13 5.93 7.93 -18.02
C GLU A 13 6.40 7.71 -16.58
N LYS A 14 5.53 7.97 -15.60
CA LYS A 14 5.87 7.78 -14.20
C LYS A 14 6.13 6.31 -13.93
N LYS A 15 7.15 6.01 -13.13
CA LYS A 15 7.42 4.65 -12.64
C LYS A 15 6.26 4.16 -11.76
N ILE A 16 5.93 2.89 -11.87
CA ILE A 16 4.87 2.25 -11.08
C ILE A 16 5.41 1.90 -9.69
N LEU A 17 4.72 2.39 -8.68
CA LEU A 17 5.01 2.10 -7.27
C LEU A 17 3.82 1.42 -6.61
N TYR A 18 4.01 0.20 -6.18
CA TYR A 18 3.06 -0.54 -5.34
C TYR A 18 3.33 -0.30 -3.86
N ILE A 19 2.27 -0.22 -3.08
CA ILE A 19 2.32 0.02 -1.63
C ILE A 19 1.45 -1.04 -0.95
N ASP A 20 2.03 -1.83 -0.03
CA ASP A 20 1.26 -2.73 0.81
C ASP A 20 0.42 -1.96 1.85
N MET A 21 -0.56 -2.62 2.45
CA MET A 21 -1.41 -2.00 3.47
C MET A 21 -0.92 -2.31 4.88
N ASP A 22 -0.99 -3.57 5.30
CA ASP A 22 -0.78 -3.94 6.70
C ASP A 22 0.65 -3.63 7.16
N ASN A 23 0.77 -2.87 8.23
CA ASN A 23 2.03 -2.36 8.80
C ASN A 23 2.89 -1.48 7.85
N VAL A 24 2.32 -1.04 6.74
CA VAL A 24 2.90 -0.06 5.81
C VAL A 24 2.04 1.21 5.78
N LEU A 25 0.82 1.12 5.25
CA LEU A 25 -0.19 2.20 5.30
C LEU A 25 -1.00 2.16 6.59
N VAL A 26 -1.27 0.96 7.09
CA VAL A 26 -2.25 0.64 8.12
C VAL A 26 -1.53 0.11 9.35
N ASN A 27 -1.82 0.68 10.51
CA ASN A 27 -1.32 0.19 11.79
C ASN A 27 -2.17 -0.99 12.27
N PHE A 28 -1.70 -2.21 12.01
CA PHE A 28 -2.41 -3.44 12.38
C PHE A 28 -2.65 -3.52 13.90
N GLN A 29 -1.65 -3.14 14.70
CA GLN A 29 -1.75 -3.14 16.16
C GLN A 29 -2.90 -2.28 16.66
N SER A 30 -3.19 -1.14 16.00
CA SER A 30 -4.31 -0.28 16.40
C SER A 30 -5.67 -0.96 16.29
N GLY A 31 -5.83 -1.91 15.37
CA GLY A 31 -7.02 -2.75 15.27
C GLY A 31 -7.11 -3.76 16.41
N ILE A 32 -5.97 -4.42 16.75
CA ILE A 32 -5.91 -5.35 17.88
C ILE A 32 -6.24 -4.66 19.19
N ASP A 33 -5.72 -3.45 19.41
CA ASP A 33 -5.93 -2.68 20.65
C ASP A 33 -7.41 -2.36 20.90
N LYS A 34 -8.23 -2.32 19.84
CA LYS A 34 -9.67 -2.07 19.90
C LYS A 34 -10.52 -3.32 20.09
N LEU A 35 -9.92 -4.52 20.09
CA LEU A 35 -10.63 -5.77 20.35
C LEU A 35 -10.81 -5.98 21.87
N ASP A 36 -11.92 -6.62 22.24
CA ASP A 36 -12.10 -7.13 23.59
C ASP A 36 -11.21 -8.34 23.90
N GLU A 37 -10.93 -8.59 25.17
CA GLU A 37 -10.02 -9.63 25.62
C GLU A 37 -10.51 -11.05 25.25
N LYS A 38 -11.81 -11.26 25.21
CA LYS A 38 -12.39 -12.56 24.83
C LYS A 38 -12.05 -12.87 23.37
N THR A 39 -12.25 -11.90 22.48
CA THR A 39 -11.93 -12.02 21.05
C THR A 39 -10.42 -12.23 20.85
N LYS A 40 -9.56 -11.50 21.57
CA LYS A 40 -8.10 -11.69 21.49
C LYS A 40 -7.68 -13.10 21.88
N VAL A 41 -8.29 -13.69 22.90
CA VAL A 41 -8.02 -15.05 23.34
C VAL A 41 -8.56 -16.07 22.32
N GLU A 42 -9.78 -15.88 21.83
CA GLU A 42 -10.41 -16.79 20.85
C GLU A 42 -9.58 -16.88 19.55
N TYR A 43 -9.06 -15.75 19.06
CA TYR A 43 -8.28 -15.66 17.83
C TYR A 43 -6.76 -15.61 18.05
N ALA A 44 -6.26 -16.05 19.20
CA ALA A 44 -4.83 -16.02 19.49
C ALA A 44 -4.01 -16.74 18.41
N GLY A 45 -3.01 -16.05 17.85
CA GLY A 45 -2.17 -16.58 16.77
C GLY A 45 -2.72 -16.37 15.33
N HIS A 46 -3.97 -15.89 15.17
CA HIS A 46 -4.60 -15.61 13.86
C HIS A 46 -5.58 -14.43 13.97
N LEU A 47 -5.12 -13.34 14.58
CA LEU A 47 -5.93 -12.13 14.79
C LEU A 47 -6.40 -11.46 13.49
N ASP A 48 -5.72 -11.72 12.38
CA ASP A 48 -6.13 -11.29 11.04
C ASP A 48 -7.41 -11.99 10.53
N ASP A 49 -7.80 -13.11 11.14
CA ASP A 49 -9.06 -13.82 10.87
C ASP A 49 -10.25 -13.23 11.64
N VAL A 50 -10.06 -12.30 12.57
CA VAL A 50 -11.15 -11.65 13.31
C VAL A 50 -12.04 -10.87 12.35
N PRO A 51 -13.35 -11.20 12.24
CA PRO A 51 -14.26 -10.46 11.38
C PRO A 51 -14.33 -8.97 11.77
N GLY A 52 -14.13 -8.10 10.78
CA GLY A 52 -14.21 -6.66 10.97
C GLY A 52 -12.95 -5.98 11.53
N ILE A 53 -11.88 -6.72 11.85
CA ILE A 53 -10.66 -6.12 12.43
C ILE A 53 -10.06 -5.04 11.51
N PHE A 54 -10.07 -5.25 10.19
CA PHE A 54 -9.50 -4.29 9.23
C PHE A 54 -10.26 -2.97 9.16
N ALA A 55 -11.53 -2.93 9.57
CA ALA A 55 -12.31 -1.70 9.69
C ALA A 55 -11.91 -0.85 10.90
N LEU A 56 -11.23 -1.45 11.89
CA LEU A 56 -10.86 -0.79 13.15
C LEU A 56 -9.49 -0.10 13.08
N MET A 57 -8.69 -0.39 12.05
CA MET A 57 -7.29 0.02 11.99
C MET A 57 -7.12 1.49 11.62
N ASP A 58 -6.20 2.15 12.28
CA ASP A 58 -5.79 3.53 12.00
C ASP A 58 -4.64 3.56 10.98
N PRO A 59 -4.41 4.68 10.27
CA PRO A 59 -3.23 4.85 9.43
C PRO A 59 -1.93 4.77 10.24
N MET A 60 -0.86 4.29 9.60
CA MET A 60 0.49 4.48 10.12
C MET A 60 0.81 5.98 10.21
N PRO A 61 1.60 6.41 11.20
CA PRO A 61 2.02 7.82 11.30
C PRO A 61 2.59 8.33 9.97
N VAL A 62 2.17 9.51 9.55
CA VAL A 62 2.56 10.25 8.34
C VAL A 62 2.38 9.51 7.00
N ALA A 63 1.79 8.30 7.02
CA ALA A 63 1.63 7.49 5.80
C ALA A 63 0.81 8.21 4.72
N VAL A 64 -0.28 8.86 5.09
CA VAL A 64 -1.17 9.55 4.14
C VAL A 64 -0.44 10.70 3.44
N GLU A 65 0.28 11.54 4.19
CA GLU A 65 1.07 12.64 3.63
C GLU A 65 2.21 12.12 2.76
N ALA A 66 2.90 11.07 3.20
CA ALA A 66 3.99 10.44 2.45
C ALA A 66 3.51 9.94 1.09
N VAL A 67 2.37 9.27 1.05
CA VAL A 67 1.76 8.76 -0.19
C VAL A 67 1.38 9.90 -1.13
N HIS A 68 0.75 10.96 -0.65
CA HIS A 68 0.43 12.13 -1.48
C HIS A 68 1.70 12.76 -2.09
N ARG A 69 2.78 12.85 -1.33
CA ARG A 69 4.06 13.35 -1.82
C ARG A 69 4.66 12.45 -2.92
N LEU A 70 4.61 11.12 -2.74
CA LEU A 70 5.10 10.18 -3.75
C LEU A 70 4.26 10.19 -5.02
N ALA A 71 2.96 10.47 -4.93
CA ALA A 71 2.06 10.58 -6.08
C ALA A 71 2.46 11.69 -7.07
N GLU A 72 3.22 12.68 -6.64
CA GLU A 72 3.75 13.72 -7.53
C GLU A 72 4.72 13.14 -8.57
N LYS A 73 5.44 12.07 -8.23
CA LYS A 73 6.54 11.49 -9.02
C LYS A 73 6.25 10.09 -9.57
N TYR A 74 5.40 9.32 -8.90
CA TYR A 74 5.13 7.93 -9.19
C TYR A 74 3.67 7.70 -9.59
N ASP A 75 3.43 6.64 -10.36
CA ASP A 75 2.10 6.10 -10.62
C ASP A 75 1.77 5.06 -9.54
N LEU A 76 0.89 5.42 -8.59
CA LEU A 76 0.69 4.66 -7.36
C LEU A 76 -0.46 3.66 -7.47
N TYR A 77 -0.23 2.47 -6.94
CA TYR A 77 -1.24 1.43 -6.68
C TYR A 77 -1.08 0.85 -5.29
N ILE A 78 -2.17 0.45 -4.66
CA ILE A 78 -2.12 -0.40 -3.47
C ILE A 78 -2.08 -1.86 -3.92
N LEU A 79 -1.12 -2.62 -3.38
CA LEU A 79 -0.98 -4.06 -3.61
C LEU A 79 -0.86 -4.76 -2.26
N SER A 80 -1.96 -5.35 -1.80
CA SER A 80 -2.07 -5.97 -0.49
C SER A 80 -2.61 -7.40 -0.60
N THR A 81 -2.55 -8.14 0.50
CA THR A 81 -3.14 -9.46 0.63
C THR A 81 -4.28 -9.40 1.66
N ALA A 82 -5.43 -9.95 1.35
CA ALA A 82 -6.49 -10.13 2.32
C ALA A 82 -6.44 -11.57 2.86
N PRO A 83 -6.55 -11.79 4.19
CA PRO A 83 -6.55 -13.13 4.77
C PRO A 83 -7.63 -14.01 4.15
N TRP A 84 -7.27 -15.26 3.80
CA TRP A 84 -8.17 -16.18 3.11
C TRP A 84 -9.40 -16.52 3.94
N ASN A 85 -9.22 -16.69 5.26
CA ASN A 85 -10.30 -17.07 6.19
C ASN A 85 -11.11 -15.88 6.72
N ASN A 86 -10.83 -14.65 6.29
CA ASN A 86 -11.54 -13.45 6.71
C ASN A 86 -12.17 -12.72 5.51
N PRO A 87 -13.36 -13.12 5.05
CA PRO A 87 -14.03 -12.45 3.93
C PRO A 87 -14.29 -10.96 4.16
N SER A 88 -14.48 -10.53 5.42
CA SER A 88 -14.69 -9.12 5.74
C SER A 88 -13.44 -8.26 5.40
N ALA A 89 -12.24 -8.83 5.46
CA ALA A 89 -11.00 -8.13 5.16
C ALA A 89 -10.97 -7.53 3.74
N TRP A 90 -11.55 -8.22 2.76
CA TRP A 90 -11.63 -7.74 1.37
C TRP A 90 -12.44 -6.46 1.27
N ARG A 91 -13.65 -6.46 1.85
CA ARG A 91 -14.52 -5.30 1.91
C ARG A 91 -13.90 -4.18 2.74
N ASP A 92 -13.38 -4.52 3.91
CA ASP A 92 -12.91 -3.54 4.88
C ASP A 92 -11.63 -2.84 4.40
N LYS A 93 -10.73 -3.52 3.70
CA LYS A 93 -9.58 -2.90 3.04
C LYS A 93 -10.01 -1.89 1.97
N LEU A 94 -10.99 -2.22 1.14
CA LEU A 94 -11.54 -1.27 0.18
C LEU A 94 -12.15 -0.05 0.87
N ASN A 95 -12.97 -0.27 1.91
CA ASN A 95 -13.60 0.81 2.67
C ASN A 95 -12.57 1.69 3.38
N TRP A 96 -11.50 1.10 3.90
CA TRP A 96 -10.39 1.83 4.52
C TRP A 96 -9.70 2.78 3.51
N VAL A 97 -9.42 2.28 2.30
CA VAL A 97 -8.83 3.10 1.23
C VAL A 97 -9.74 4.28 0.88
N LYS A 98 -11.03 4.03 0.69
CA LYS A 98 -12.03 5.08 0.41
C LYS A 98 -12.10 6.13 1.52
N LYS A 99 -12.07 5.69 2.77
CA LYS A 99 -12.14 6.58 3.94
C LYS A 99 -10.94 7.53 4.02
N HIS A 100 -9.73 7.05 3.73
CA HIS A 100 -8.50 7.80 3.96
C HIS A 100 -7.97 8.51 2.71
N PHE A 101 -8.35 8.08 1.50
CA PHE A 101 -7.87 8.65 0.23
C PHE A 101 -8.98 9.16 -0.69
N GLY A 102 -10.25 8.98 -0.30
CA GLY A 102 -11.40 9.41 -1.09
C GLY A 102 -12.01 8.29 -1.95
N ASP A 103 -13.25 8.51 -2.41
CA ASP A 103 -14.07 7.53 -3.15
C ASP A 103 -14.57 8.04 -4.52
N ASP A 104 -14.19 9.23 -4.93
CA ASP A 104 -14.55 9.77 -6.24
C ASP A 104 -13.48 9.46 -7.31
N LYS A 105 -13.81 9.73 -8.57
CA LYS A 105 -12.94 9.44 -9.72
C LYS A 105 -11.59 10.19 -9.70
N ASP A 106 -11.50 11.28 -8.96
CA ASP A 106 -10.29 12.11 -8.87
C ASP A 106 -9.44 11.72 -7.63
N SER A 107 -9.94 10.77 -6.81
CA SER A 107 -9.22 10.24 -5.65
C SER A 107 -8.01 9.42 -6.05
N LEU A 108 -6.93 9.53 -5.27
CA LEU A 108 -5.61 8.96 -5.58
C LEU A 108 -5.64 7.47 -5.93
N PHE A 109 -6.39 6.69 -5.17
CA PHE A 109 -6.47 5.23 -5.35
C PHE A 109 -7.80 4.76 -5.97
N TYR A 110 -8.54 5.64 -6.65
CA TYR A 110 -9.75 5.23 -7.35
C TYR A 110 -9.45 4.13 -8.38
N LYS A 111 -10.04 2.93 -8.17
CA LYS A 111 -9.79 1.72 -8.99
C LYS A 111 -8.30 1.29 -9.06
N ARG A 112 -7.52 1.59 -8.01
CA ARG A 112 -6.09 1.29 -7.92
C ARG A 112 -5.75 0.44 -6.69
N LEU A 113 -6.69 -0.37 -6.22
CA LEU A 113 -6.50 -1.37 -5.16
C LEU A 113 -6.45 -2.77 -5.78
N ILE A 114 -5.34 -3.47 -5.54
CA ILE A 114 -5.14 -4.86 -5.95
C ILE A 114 -4.99 -5.70 -4.69
N LEU A 115 -5.86 -6.70 -4.51
CA LEU A 115 -5.76 -7.69 -3.46
C LEU A 115 -5.34 -9.02 -4.08
N SER A 116 -4.17 -9.53 -3.67
CA SER A 116 -3.58 -10.75 -4.24
C SER A 116 -2.72 -11.47 -3.23
N HIS A 117 -2.73 -12.81 -3.29
CA HIS A 117 -1.77 -13.67 -2.58
C HIS A 117 -0.49 -13.92 -3.40
N HIS A 118 -0.40 -13.34 -4.60
CA HIS A 118 0.67 -13.53 -5.58
C HIS A 118 1.16 -12.18 -6.11
N LYS A 119 1.87 -11.42 -5.26
CA LYS A 119 2.40 -10.09 -5.61
C LYS A 119 3.37 -10.13 -6.80
N ASN A 120 4.03 -11.27 -7.01
CA ASN A 120 4.93 -11.51 -8.14
C ASN A 120 4.26 -11.47 -9.52
N LEU A 121 2.93 -11.59 -9.60
CA LEU A 121 2.19 -11.46 -10.86
C LEU A 121 1.97 -10.00 -11.29
N CYS A 122 2.16 -9.05 -10.38
CA CYS A 122 2.06 -7.62 -10.67
C CYS A 122 3.41 -7.10 -11.19
N LYS A 123 3.37 -6.33 -12.28
CA LYS A 123 4.56 -5.72 -12.89
C LYS A 123 4.66 -4.26 -12.47
N GLY A 124 5.82 -3.84 -11.99
CA GLY A 124 6.07 -2.47 -11.56
C GLY A 124 7.54 -2.25 -11.25
N ASP A 125 7.90 -1.02 -10.92
CA ASP A 125 9.29 -0.65 -10.64
C ASP A 125 9.64 -0.83 -9.17
N TYR A 126 8.69 -0.55 -8.28
CA TYR A 126 8.91 -0.61 -6.83
C TYR A 126 7.72 -1.23 -6.11
N LEU A 127 8.01 -1.93 -5.01
CA LEU A 127 7.02 -2.43 -4.04
C LEU A 127 7.50 -2.10 -2.62
N ILE A 128 6.70 -1.34 -1.87
CA ILE A 128 6.92 -1.11 -0.44
C ILE A 128 6.15 -2.18 0.34
N ASP A 129 6.85 -3.01 1.11
CA ASP A 129 6.28 -4.15 1.84
C ASP A 129 7.04 -4.39 3.14
N ASP A 130 6.35 -4.69 4.24
CA ASP A 130 6.96 -5.01 5.53
C ASP A 130 7.37 -6.49 5.65
N ARG A 131 6.88 -7.34 4.75
CA ARG A 131 7.15 -8.78 4.72
C ARG A 131 7.62 -9.22 3.33
N PRO A 132 8.83 -8.84 2.90
CA PRO A 132 9.31 -9.06 1.53
C PRO A 132 9.44 -10.54 1.13
N ASN A 133 9.32 -11.49 2.08
CA ASN A 133 9.39 -12.94 1.84
C ASN A 133 8.00 -13.61 1.82
N LYS A 134 6.90 -12.83 1.79
CA LYS A 134 5.54 -13.36 1.84
C LYS A 134 4.74 -13.01 0.57
N CYS A 135 3.76 -13.85 0.27
CA CYS A 135 2.78 -13.63 -0.81
C CYS A 135 3.42 -13.28 -2.18
N GLY A 136 4.57 -13.88 -2.48
CA GLY A 136 5.28 -13.68 -3.75
C GLY A 136 6.06 -12.37 -3.85
N ALA A 137 6.19 -11.58 -2.78
CA ALA A 137 6.94 -10.33 -2.80
C ALA A 137 8.44 -10.56 -3.11
N ASP A 138 9.01 -11.69 -2.67
CA ASP A 138 10.38 -12.12 -2.96
C ASP A 138 10.67 -12.40 -4.45
N GLN A 139 9.60 -12.60 -5.25
CA GLN A 139 9.67 -12.84 -6.69
C GLN A 139 9.14 -11.65 -7.51
N PHE A 140 8.87 -10.54 -6.86
CA PHE A 140 8.47 -9.32 -7.56
C PHE A 140 9.59 -8.81 -8.47
N VAL A 141 9.25 -8.46 -9.74
CA VAL A 141 10.24 -8.07 -10.77
C VAL A 141 10.61 -6.60 -10.64
N GLY A 142 10.68 -5.99 -9.64
CA GLY A 142 11.12 -4.63 -9.38
C GLY A 142 11.95 -4.59 -8.12
N GLU A 143 12.18 -3.42 -7.61
CA GLU A 143 12.85 -3.26 -6.32
C GLU A 143 11.83 -3.36 -5.19
N VAL A 144 12.06 -4.27 -4.24
CA VAL A 144 11.28 -4.36 -3.00
C VAL A 144 11.93 -3.50 -1.93
N ILE A 145 11.17 -2.53 -1.43
CA ILE A 145 11.56 -1.64 -0.32
C ILE A 145 11.02 -2.26 0.96
N HIS A 146 11.91 -2.85 1.76
CA HIS A 146 11.56 -3.51 3.01
C HIS A 146 11.25 -2.47 4.08
N PHE A 147 9.96 -2.14 4.22
CA PHE A 147 9.46 -1.20 5.23
C PHE A 147 9.66 -1.76 6.65
N ASN A 148 9.92 -0.90 7.62
CA ASN A 148 10.23 -1.26 9.00
C ASN A 148 11.51 -2.14 9.13
N SER A 149 12.48 -1.91 8.24
CA SER A 149 13.83 -2.48 8.30
C SER A 149 14.84 -1.44 8.82
N GLU A 150 16.08 -1.86 9.06
CA GLU A 150 17.16 -0.95 9.43
C GLU A 150 17.37 0.17 8.38
N LYS A 151 17.26 -0.16 7.09
CA LYS A 151 17.43 0.80 5.97
C LYS A 151 16.21 1.72 5.82
N PHE A 152 15.02 1.19 6.03
CA PHE A 152 13.75 1.91 5.84
C PHE A 152 12.87 1.79 7.09
N PRO A 153 13.27 2.42 8.21
CA PRO A 153 12.56 2.27 9.48
C PRO A 153 11.19 2.94 9.51
N ASP A 154 10.95 3.89 8.60
CA ASP A 154 9.75 4.71 8.58
C ASP A 154 9.44 5.29 7.19
N TRP A 155 8.32 5.98 7.08
CA TRP A 155 7.91 6.65 5.85
C TRP A 155 8.85 7.78 5.42
N LYS A 156 9.52 8.43 6.35
CA LYS A 156 10.47 9.51 6.01
C LYS A 156 11.63 8.96 5.18
N SER A 157 12.25 7.88 5.64
CA SER A 157 13.37 7.22 4.95
C SER A 157 12.96 6.68 3.57
N VAL A 158 11.75 6.11 3.46
CA VAL A 158 11.21 5.63 2.18
C VAL A 158 10.99 6.78 1.19
N VAL A 159 10.38 7.88 1.65
CA VAL A 159 10.13 9.05 0.80
C VAL A 159 11.44 9.67 0.32
N GLU A 160 12.41 9.87 1.22
CA GLU A 160 13.73 10.41 0.87
C GLU A 160 14.38 9.56 -0.24
N TYR A 161 14.43 8.24 -0.05
CA TYR A 161 14.99 7.32 -1.02
C TYR A 161 14.29 7.38 -2.39
N LEU A 162 12.96 7.28 -2.40
CA LEU A 162 12.19 7.26 -3.64
C LEU A 162 12.20 8.60 -4.37
N MET A 163 12.24 9.72 -3.67
CA MET A 163 12.34 11.04 -4.30
C MET A 163 13.69 11.26 -5.01
N GLU A 164 14.76 10.60 -4.55
CA GLU A 164 16.06 10.59 -5.25
C GLU A 164 16.06 9.71 -6.51
N LYS A 165 15.17 8.68 -6.56
CA LYS A 165 15.05 7.73 -7.68
C LYS A 165 14.04 8.15 -8.76
N ALA A 166 13.31 9.23 -8.52
CA ALA A 166 12.21 9.69 -9.37
C ALA A 166 12.67 10.28 -10.71
#